data_d51ee6f9d8faf475251cceca9a41f5c4
#
_entry.id   d51ee6f9d8faf475251cceca9a41f5c4
#
_cell.length_a   1.000
_cell.length_b   1.000
_cell.length_c   1.000
_cell.angle_alpha   90.00
_cell.angle_beta   90.00
_cell.angle_gamma   90.00
#
_symmetry.space_group_name_H-M   'P 1'
#
loop_
_entity.id
_entity.type
_entity.pdbx_description
1 polymer ?
#
loop_
_entity_poly.entity_id
_entity_poly.type
_entity_poly.pdbx_seq_one_letter_code
_entity_poly.pdbx_strand_id
1 'polypeptide(L)'
;MEHHSISYILGMVCGFAVGFLVVFILSRLIRKVGGKICTFKSAREGAYDERQLQARGKAYKIGFFFLILYVTIVSILKDMCNIPLLMSFGGMWIGICIAIFIFATICIWEDAYMSLQENAKGINIMFLLAGVVNLIAGIVDVREGVSFLEKGAVSYRYTNLIVAVLFLALTLMFNLKLLYDKRQEENEE
;
A
#
# COMPACT_ATOMS: atom_id res chain seq x y z
N MET A 1 -8.80 -23.87 21.18
CA MET A 1 -8.00 -23.96 19.94
C MET A 1 -8.87 -24.65 18.92
N GLU A 2 -9.53 -23.88 18.05
CA GLU A 2 -10.29 -24.49 16.94
C GLU A 2 -9.25 -25.05 15.94
N HIS A 3 -9.30 -26.35 15.76
CA HIS A 3 -8.60 -27.02 14.67
C HIS A 3 -9.21 -26.53 13.36
N HIS A 4 -8.64 -25.49 12.77
CA HIS A 4 -8.92 -25.21 11.37
C HIS A 4 -8.53 -26.45 10.58
N SER A 5 -9.53 -27.15 10.05
CA SER A 5 -9.34 -28.37 9.27
C SER A 5 -8.31 -28.12 8.17
N ILE A 6 -7.41 -29.06 7.95
CA ILE A 6 -6.40 -29.05 6.87
C ILE A 6 -7.08 -28.68 5.53
N SER A 7 -8.32 -29.10 5.32
CA SER A 7 -9.14 -28.76 4.16
C SER A 7 -9.43 -27.26 4.02
N TYR A 8 -9.57 -26.50 5.15
CA TYR A 8 -9.75 -25.06 5.09
C TYR A 8 -8.47 -24.34 4.64
N ILE A 9 -7.32 -24.74 5.19
CA ILE A 9 -6.01 -24.20 4.80
C ILE A 9 -5.72 -24.53 3.33
N LEU A 10 -6.00 -25.76 2.90
CA LEU A 10 -5.82 -26.16 1.51
C LEU A 10 -6.71 -25.36 0.58
N GLY A 11 -7.98 -25.13 0.95
CA GLY A 11 -8.92 -24.31 0.19
C GLY A 11 -8.44 -22.85 0.05
N MET A 12 -7.89 -22.28 1.12
CA MET A 12 -7.34 -20.93 1.10
C MET A 12 -6.12 -20.83 0.18
N VAL A 13 -5.17 -21.77 0.26
CA VAL A 13 -3.98 -21.81 -0.60
C VAL A 13 -4.38 -22.00 -2.07
N CYS A 14 -5.31 -22.91 -2.36
CA CYS A 14 -5.83 -23.11 -3.71
C CYS A 14 -6.55 -21.87 -4.22
N GLY A 15 -7.33 -21.17 -3.39
CA GLY A 15 -8.00 -19.92 -3.74
C GLY A 15 -7.00 -18.82 -4.13
N PHE A 16 -5.92 -18.66 -3.36
CA PHE A 16 -4.85 -17.74 -3.71
C PHE A 16 -4.16 -18.12 -5.02
N ALA A 17 -3.80 -19.40 -5.21
CA ALA A 17 -3.15 -19.87 -6.43
C ALA A 17 -4.04 -19.65 -7.67
N VAL A 18 -5.32 -19.93 -7.59
CA VAL A 18 -6.29 -19.69 -8.67
C VAL A 18 -6.45 -18.19 -8.93
N GLY A 19 -6.53 -17.37 -7.89
CA GLY A 19 -6.58 -15.90 -8.00
C GLY A 19 -5.37 -15.33 -8.74
N PHE A 20 -4.16 -15.75 -8.38
CA PHE A 20 -2.93 -15.37 -9.08
C PHE A 20 -2.92 -15.84 -10.54
N LEU A 21 -3.39 -17.05 -10.81
CA LEU A 21 -3.46 -17.62 -12.16
C LEU A 21 -4.43 -16.82 -13.03
N VAL A 22 -5.60 -16.47 -12.51
CA VAL A 22 -6.59 -15.62 -13.19
C VAL A 22 -6.04 -14.24 -13.51
N VAL A 23 -5.39 -13.57 -12.54
CA VAL A 23 -4.75 -12.26 -12.75
C VAL A 23 -3.64 -12.35 -13.80
N PHE A 24 -2.83 -13.43 -13.77
CA PHE A 24 -1.79 -13.65 -14.75
C PHE A 24 -2.34 -13.86 -16.16
N ILE A 25 -3.41 -14.68 -16.31
CA ILE A 25 -4.08 -14.92 -17.59
C ILE A 25 -4.72 -13.63 -18.12
N LEU A 26 -5.45 -12.90 -17.26
CA LEU A 26 -6.05 -11.60 -17.60
C LEU A 26 -4.96 -10.59 -18.06
N SER A 27 -3.85 -10.50 -17.37
CA SER A 27 -2.75 -9.62 -17.74
C SER A 27 -2.11 -10.00 -19.08
N ARG A 28 -2.09 -11.31 -19.42
CA ARG A 28 -1.66 -11.80 -20.73
C ARG A 28 -2.65 -11.50 -21.84
N LEU A 29 -3.97 -11.68 -21.56
CA LEU A 29 -5.05 -11.36 -22.49
C LEU A 29 -5.14 -9.86 -22.78
N ILE A 30 -5.07 -9.01 -21.73
CA ILE A 30 -5.04 -7.55 -21.89
C ILE A 30 -3.85 -7.11 -22.73
N ARG A 31 -2.67 -7.72 -22.55
CA ARG A 31 -1.50 -7.46 -23.42
C ARG A 31 -1.69 -7.88 -24.87
N LYS A 32 -2.46 -8.97 -25.12
CA LYS A 32 -2.75 -9.43 -26.49
C LYS A 32 -3.81 -8.60 -27.21
N VAL A 33 -4.85 -8.17 -26.49
CA VAL A 33 -6.00 -7.44 -27.04
C VAL A 33 -5.76 -5.92 -27.04
N GLY A 34 -5.02 -5.42 -26.05
CA GLY A 34 -4.82 -4.00 -25.77
C GLY A 34 -3.47 -3.44 -26.28
N GLY A 35 -3.02 -3.81 -27.47
CA GLY A 35 -1.75 -3.32 -28.03
C GLY A 35 -1.62 -1.80 -28.17
N LYS A 36 -2.56 -1.00 -27.64
CA LYS A 36 -2.51 0.48 -27.62
C LYS A 36 -3.09 1.16 -26.38
N ILE A 37 -3.66 0.40 -25.41
CA ILE A 37 -4.26 1.00 -24.22
C ILE A 37 -3.50 0.46 -23.01
N CYS A 38 -2.78 1.32 -22.32
CA CYS A 38 -1.94 1.05 -21.14
C CYS A 38 -0.82 0.04 -21.38
N THR A 39 0.20 0.42 -22.13
CA THR A 39 1.52 -0.11 -21.88
C THR A 39 1.95 0.35 -20.49
N PHE A 40 1.76 -0.52 -19.49
CA PHE A 40 2.66 -0.56 -18.35
C PHE A 40 4.02 -0.92 -18.96
N LYS A 41 4.69 0.11 -19.47
CA LYS A 41 6.04 -0.05 -19.98
C LYS A 41 6.84 -0.55 -18.79
N SER A 42 7.19 -1.83 -18.82
CA SER A 42 8.26 -2.36 -17.98
C SER A 42 9.33 -1.28 -17.92
N ALA A 43 9.69 -0.86 -16.68
CA ALA A 43 10.71 0.16 -16.50
C ALA A 43 11.90 -0.20 -17.36
N ARG A 44 12.04 0.48 -18.51
CA ARG A 44 13.21 0.32 -19.36
C ARG A 44 14.39 0.80 -18.54
N GLU A 45 15.49 0.09 -18.63
CA GLU A 45 16.79 0.62 -18.20
C GLU A 45 16.89 2.06 -18.73
N GLY A 46 16.99 3.05 -17.82
CA GLY A 46 16.95 4.48 -18.14
C GLY A 46 15.63 5.21 -17.89
N ALA A 47 14.58 4.55 -17.35
CA ALA A 47 13.34 5.22 -16.99
C ALA A 47 13.48 6.14 -15.76
N TYR A 48 14.45 5.88 -14.90
CA TYR A 48 14.82 6.68 -13.73
C TYR A 48 16.24 7.18 -13.89
N ASP A 49 16.51 8.40 -13.44
CA ASP A 49 17.87 8.92 -13.35
C ASP A 49 18.61 8.34 -12.12
N GLU A 50 19.93 8.55 -12.06
CA GLU A 50 20.75 8.01 -10.97
C GLU A 50 20.36 8.55 -9.60
N ARG A 51 19.98 9.83 -9.52
CA ARG A 51 19.49 10.48 -8.29
C ARG A 51 18.19 9.80 -7.81
N GLN A 52 17.25 9.57 -8.72
CA GLN A 52 15.99 8.89 -8.43
C GLN A 52 16.22 7.45 -7.95
N LEU A 53 17.16 6.72 -8.54
CA LEU A 53 17.50 5.36 -8.11
C LEU A 53 18.11 5.34 -6.71
N GLN A 54 18.97 6.31 -6.38
CA GLN A 54 19.53 6.46 -5.03
C GLN A 54 18.45 6.81 -4.01
N ALA A 55 17.57 7.75 -4.32
CA ALA A 55 16.44 8.13 -3.46
C ALA A 55 15.50 6.95 -3.19
N ARG A 56 15.14 6.17 -4.23
CA ARG A 56 14.36 4.95 -4.09
C ARG A 56 15.08 3.91 -3.23
N GLY A 57 16.38 3.71 -3.43
CA GLY A 57 17.19 2.81 -2.59
C GLY A 57 17.17 3.20 -1.12
N LYS A 58 17.30 4.51 -0.82
CA LYS A 58 17.18 5.07 0.54
C LYS A 58 15.78 4.85 1.11
N ALA A 59 14.73 5.11 0.32
CA ALA A 59 13.35 4.94 0.72
C ALA A 59 13.02 3.47 1.05
N TYR A 60 13.45 2.52 0.21
CA TYR A 60 13.32 1.08 0.48
C TYR A 60 14.02 0.67 1.78
N LYS A 61 15.26 1.15 1.97
CA LYS A 61 16.03 0.85 3.18
C LYS A 61 15.29 1.33 4.43
N ILE A 62 14.78 2.57 4.44
CA ILE A 62 14.06 3.14 5.58
C ILE A 62 12.76 2.36 5.83
N GLY A 63 11.95 2.11 4.80
CA GLY A 63 10.69 1.36 4.91
C GLY A 63 10.91 -0.07 5.41
N PHE A 64 11.96 -0.74 4.93
CA PHE A 64 12.31 -2.09 5.35
C PHE A 64 12.73 -2.15 6.84
N PHE A 65 13.63 -1.26 7.28
CA PHE A 65 14.03 -1.22 8.69
C PHE A 65 12.88 -0.81 9.61
N PHE A 66 12.02 0.11 9.16
CA PHE A 66 10.79 0.43 9.89
C PHE A 66 9.92 -0.81 10.08
N LEU A 67 9.71 -1.61 9.02
CA LEU A 67 8.87 -2.82 9.10
C LEU A 67 9.47 -3.87 10.06
N ILE A 68 10.78 -4.08 10.01
CA ILE A 68 11.46 -4.97 10.97
C ILE A 68 11.27 -4.48 12.40
N LEU A 69 11.48 -3.18 12.65
CA LEU A 69 11.30 -2.58 13.96
C LEU A 69 9.86 -2.72 14.45
N TYR A 70 8.89 -2.45 13.57
CA TYR A 70 7.47 -2.61 13.87
C TYR A 70 7.14 -4.05 14.31
N VAL A 71 7.52 -5.04 13.50
CA VAL A 71 7.27 -6.46 13.83
C VAL A 71 7.93 -6.86 15.15
N THR A 72 9.17 -6.40 15.39
CA THR A 72 9.89 -6.67 16.63
C THR A 72 9.17 -6.08 17.83
N ILE A 73 8.76 -4.81 17.78
CA ILE A 73 8.02 -4.13 18.87
C ILE A 73 6.70 -4.84 19.13
N VAL A 74 5.93 -5.15 18.08
CA VAL A 74 4.64 -5.84 18.21
C VAL A 74 4.79 -7.22 18.85
N SER A 75 5.85 -7.97 18.50
CA SER A 75 6.16 -9.28 19.10
C SER A 75 6.50 -9.12 20.58
N ILE A 76 7.34 -8.16 20.95
CA ILE A 76 7.70 -7.88 22.35
C ILE A 76 6.46 -7.48 23.17
N LEU A 77 5.60 -6.60 22.64
CA LEU A 77 4.38 -6.18 23.33
C LEU A 77 3.43 -7.35 23.60
N LYS A 78 3.31 -8.28 22.64
CA LYS A 78 2.52 -9.49 22.84
C LYS A 78 3.12 -10.41 23.87
N ASP A 79 4.40 -10.75 23.74
CA ASP A 79 5.02 -11.85 24.52
C ASP A 79 5.42 -11.39 25.93
N MET A 80 5.90 -10.15 26.10
CA MET A 80 6.33 -9.63 27.41
C MET A 80 5.24 -8.87 28.15
N CYS A 81 4.39 -8.11 27.43
CA CYS A 81 3.36 -7.28 28.04
C CYS A 81 1.97 -7.89 27.95
N ASN A 82 1.81 -9.03 27.27
CA ASN A 82 0.52 -9.69 27.00
C ASN A 82 -0.51 -8.76 26.31
N ILE A 83 -0.02 -7.86 25.42
CA ILE A 83 -0.84 -6.94 24.65
C ILE A 83 -0.93 -7.44 23.19
N PRO A 84 -2.02 -8.13 22.81
CA PRO A 84 -2.14 -8.71 21.46
C PRO A 84 -2.59 -7.70 20.39
N LEU A 85 -2.75 -6.42 20.75
CA LEU A 85 -3.43 -5.38 19.96
C LEU A 85 -3.06 -5.39 18.48
N LEU A 86 -1.77 -5.39 18.18
CA LEU A 86 -1.24 -5.29 16.81
C LEU A 86 -0.78 -6.64 16.24
N MET A 87 -0.86 -7.73 16.99
CA MET A 87 -0.46 -9.07 16.56
C MET A 87 -1.60 -9.83 15.85
N SER A 88 -2.51 -9.11 15.24
CA SER A 88 -3.59 -9.62 14.40
C SER A 88 -3.29 -9.32 12.93
N PHE A 89 -4.09 -9.89 12.03
CA PHE A 89 -4.01 -9.55 10.61
C PHE A 89 -4.18 -8.04 10.39
N GLY A 90 -5.19 -7.41 11.00
CA GLY A 90 -5.43 -5.97 10.89
C GLY A 90 -4.25 -5.14 11.44
N GLY A 91 -3.69 -5.53 12.59
CA GLY A 91 -2.53 -4.87 13.17
C GLY A 91 -1.28 -4.99 12.31
N MET A 92 -0.96 -6.17 11.80
CA MET A 92 0.17 -6.35 10.86
C MET A 92 -0.02 -5.54 9.57
N TRP A 93 -1.28 -5.44 9.08
CA TRP A 93 -1.60 -4.64 7.91
C TRP A 93 -1.35 -3.15 8.12
N ILE A 94 -1.60 -2.62 9.33
CA ILE A 94 -1.24 -1.25 9.71
C ILE A 94 0.27 -1.02 9.53
N GLY A 95 1.11 -1.92 10.03
CA GLY A 95 2.57 -1.82 9.88
C GLY A 95 3.03 -1.79 8.43
N ILE A 96 2.45 -2.64 7.59
CA ILE A 96 2.71 -2.69 6.14
C ILE A 96 2.30 -1.36 5.49
N CYS A 97 1.10 -0.86 5.78
CA CYS A 97 0.60 0.41 5.22
C CYS A 97 1.48 1.60 5.62
N ILE A 98 1.95 1.66 6.87
CA ILE A 98 2.87 2.71 7.32
C ILE A 98 4.22 2.60 6.60
N ALA A 99 4.77 1.39 6.42
CA ALA A 99 6.02 1.19 5.69
C ALA A 99 5.90 1.64 4.22
N ILE A 100 4.79 1.32 3.57
CA ILE A 100 4.48 1.77 2.19
C ILE A 100 4.34 3.30 2.16
N PHE A 101 3.66 3.90 3.14
CA PHE A 101 3.49 5.34 3.23
C PHE A 101 4.82 6.06 3.38
N ILE A 102 5.72 5.57 4.26
CA ILE A 102 7.07 6.12 4.44
C ILE A 102 7.85 6.04 3.12
N PHE A 103 7.87 4.86 2.48
CA PHE A 103 8.54 4.66 1.20
C PHE A 103 8.03 5.64 0.14
N ALA A 104 6.70 5.69 -0.06
CA ALA A 104 6.09 6.52 -1.09
C ALA A 104 6.30 8.02 -0.82
N THR A 105 6.19 8.45 0.43
CA THR A 105 6.42 9.85 0.83
C THR A 105 7.84 10.29 0.51
N ILE A 106 8.85 9.51 0.87
CA ILE A 106 10.25 9.83 0.53
C ILE A 106 10.42 9.92 -0.99
N CYS A 107 9.86 8.96 -1.74
CA CYS A 107 9.94 8.99 -3.19
C CYS A 107 9.23 10.19 -3.81
N ILE A 108 8.08 10.63 -3.27
CA ILE A 108 7.35 11.81 -3.74
C ILE A 108 8.17 13.08 -3.52
N TRP A 109 8.74 13.26 -2.33
CA TRP A 109 9.53 14.46 -2.00
C TRP A 109 10.86 14.55 -2.74
N GLU A 110 11.47 13.41 -3.07
CA GLU A 110 12.72 13.33 -3.84
C GLU A 110 12.50 13.24 -5.37
N ASP A 111 11.27 13.46 -5.85
CA ASP A 111 10.86 13.33 -7.26
C ASP A 111 11.23 11.96 -7.88
N ALA A 112 11.28 10.93 -7.03
CA ALA A 112 11.71 9.58 -7.38
C ALA A 112 10.55 8.56 -7.42
N TYR A 113 9.31 9.01 -7.16
CA TYR A 113 8.14 8.13 -7.18
C TYR A 113 7.80 7.67 -8.59
N MET A 114 7.88 8.59 -9.54
CA MET A 114 7.53 8.36 -10.94
C MET A 114 8.77 8.32 -11.82
N SER A 115 8.69 7.55 -12.90
CA SER A 115 9.66 7.64 -13.98
C SER A 115 9.48 8.97 -14.75
N LEU A 116 10.52 9.39 -15.46
CA LEU A 116 10.52 10.61 -16.28
C LEU A 116 9.42 10.64 -17.37
N GLN A 117 8.73 9.52 -17.61
CA GLN A 117 7.72 9.35 -18.65
C GLN A 117 6.29 9.21 -18.10
N GLU A 118 6.11 9.19 -16.78
CA GLU A 118 4.80 8.96 -16.16
C GLU A 118 4.07 10.26 -15.83
N ASN A 119 2.73 10.20 -15.85
CA ASN A 119 1.89 11.37 -15.57
C ASN A 119 1.51 11.44 -14.09
N ALA A 120 2.10 12.40 -13.37
CA ALA A 120 1.82 12.69 -11.96
C ALA A 120 0.32 12.82 -11.63
N LYS A 121 -0.41 13.54 -12.47
CA LYS A 121 -1.85 13.77 -12.26
C LYS A 121 -2.64 12.45 -12.36
N GLY A 122 -2.27 11.58 -13.31
CA GLY A 122 -2.92 10.27 -13.48
C GLY A 122 -2.73 9.36 -12.27
N ILE A 123 -1.52 9.31 -11.70
CA ILE A 123 -1.22 8.51 -10.52
C ILE A 123 -1.94 9.06 -9.28
N ASN A 124 -1.97 10.37 -9.12
CA ASN A 124 -2.69 11.02 -8.00
C ASN A 124 -4.21 10.73 -8.05
N ILE A 125 -4.82 10.80 -9.23
CA ILE A 125 -6.23 10.42 -9.43
C ILE A 125 -6.45 8.95 -9.10
N MET A 126 -5.55 8.07 -9.50
CA MET A 126 -5.63 6.63 -9.18
C MET A 126 -5.57 6.38 -7.68
N PHE A 127 -4.70 7.07 -6.94
CA PHE A 127 -4.66 7.00 -5.47
C PHE A 127 -5.96 7.51 -4.84
N LEU A 128 -6.48 8.64 -5.33
CA LEU A 128 -7.75 9.17 -4.85
C LEU A 128 -8.90 8.17 -5.05
N LEU A 129 -9.02 7.60 -6.25
CA LEU A 129 -10.06 6.61 -6.56
C LEU A 129 -9.90 5.35 -5.69
N ALA A 130 -8.68 4.82 -5.54
CA ALA A 130 -8.41 3.68 -4.68
C ALA A 130 -8.79 3.99 -3.22
N GLY A 131 -8.44 5.18 -2.73
CA GLY A 131 -8.81 5.64 -1.39
C GLY A 131 -10.31 5.71 -1.19
N VAL A 132 -11.05 6.32 -2.12
CA VAL A 132 -12.51 6.45 -2.05
C VAL A 132 -13.21 5.09 -2.10
N VAL A 133 -12.80 4.20 -3.00
CA VAL A 133 -13.40 2.84 -3.10
C VAL A 133 -13.18 2.06 -1.80
N ASN A 134 -11.97 2.07 -1.25
CA ASN A 134 -11.68 1.40 0.02
C ASN A 134 -12.41 2.06 1.19
N LEU A 135 -12.60 3.38 1.18
CA LEU A 135 -13.36 4.09 2.21
C LEU A 135 -14.83 3.66 2.19
N ILE A 136 -15.44 3.59 1.02
CA ILE A 136 -16.84 3.13 0.88
C ILE A 136 -16.98 1.71 1.38
N ALA A 137 -16.09 0.79 0.97
CA ALA A 137 -16.08 -0.59 1.43
C ALA A 137 -15.94 -0.68 2.96
N GLY A 138 -14.98 0.06 3.52
CA GLY A 138 -14.75 0.06 4.97
C GLY A 138 -15.91 0.66 5.79
N ILE A 139 -16.63 1.66 5.26
CA ILE A 139 -17.83 2.20 5.92
C ILE A 139 -18.96 1.16 5.94
N VAL A 140 -19.10 0.35 4.90
CA VAL A 140 -20.08 -0.76 4.88
C VAL A 140 -19.75 -1.76 5.98
N ASP A 141 -18.48 -2.18 6.10
CA ASP A 141 -18.05 -3.11 7.16
C ASP A 141 -18.32 -2.56 8.57
N VAL A 142 -18.08 -1.27 8.80
CA VAL A 142 -18.37 -0.62 10.10
C VAL A 142 -19.86 -0.55 10.41
N ARG A 143 -20.71 -0.31 9.41
CA ARG A 143 -22.17 -0.25 9.59
C ARG A 143 -22.78 -1.60 10.03
N GLU A 144 -22.11 -2.70 9.74
CA GLU A 144 -22.49 -4.03 10.23
C GLU A 144 -22.25 -4.21 11.75
N GLY A 145 -21.81 -3.17 12.46
CA GLY A 145 -21.65 -3.17 13.92
C GLY A 145 -20.41 -3.90 14.43
N VAL A 146 -19.42 -4.11 13.57
CA VAL A 146 -18.17 -4.77 13.95
C VAL A 146 -17.33 -3.83 14.81
N SER A 147 -16.84 -4.32 15.95
CA SER A 147 -15.91 -3.55 16.79
C SER A 147 -14.53 -3.45 16.14
N PHE A 148 -13.88 -2.28 16.30
CA PHE A 148 -12.48 -2.09 15.86
C PHE A 148 -11.53 -3.09 16.52
N LEU A 149 -11.80 -3.39 17.81
CA LEU A 149 -11.05 -4.38 18.59
C LEU A 149 -11.89 -5.61 18.80
N GLU A 150 -11.47 -6.73 18.30
CA GLU A 150 -12.02 -8.05 18.58
C GLU A 150 -11.05 -8.83 19.47
N LYS A 151 -11.52 -9.26 20.65
CA LYS A 151 -10.69 -9.99 21.62
C LYS A 151 -9.37 -9.28 21.98
N GLY A 152 -9.38 -7.94 22.00
CA GLY A 152 -8.20 -7.13 22.31
C GLY A 152 -7.23 -6.91 21.16
N ALA A 153 -7.55 -7.35 19.93
CA ALA A 153 -6.72 -7.19 18.76
C ALA A 153 -7.47 -6.48 17.62
N VAL A 154 -6.76 -5.80 16.73
CA VAL A 154 -7.37 -5.08 15.60
C VAL A 154 -8.06 -6.06 14.65
N SER A 155 -9.35 -5.84 14.40
CA SER A 155 -10.15 -6.69 13.54
C SER A 155 -9.70 -6.57 12.07
N TYR A 156 -9.66 -7.70 11.35
CA TYR A 156 -9.34 -7.74 9.91
C TYR A 156 -10.37 -6.98 9.06
N ARG A 157 -11.59 -6.81 9.52
CA ARG A 157 -12.65 -6.08 8.81
C ARG A 157 -12.34 -4.60 8.60
N TYR A 158 -11.45 -4.04 9.40
CA TYR A 158 -10.98 -2.65 9.24
C TYR A 158 -9.88 -2.49 8.19
N THR A 159 -9.46 -3.55 7.52
CA THR A 159 -8.39 -3.51 6.50
C THR A 159 -8.71 -2.51 5.38
N ASN A 160 -9.96 -2.46 4.91
CA ASN A 160 -10.37 -1.49 3.88
C ASN A 160 -10.23 -0.05 4.36
N LEU A 161 -10.61 0.26 5.61
CA LEU A 161 -10.41 1.60 6.18
C LEU A 161 -8.94 1.96 6.32
N ILE A 162 -8.09 1.02 6.76
CA ILE A 162 -6.64 1.23 6.88
C ILE A 162 -6.04 1.54 5.50
N VAL A 163 -6.43 0.80 4.47
CA VAL A 163 -6.00 1.02 3.09
C VAL A 163 -6.53 2.34 2.54
N ALA A 164 -7.77 2.71 2.86
CA ALA A 164 -8.33 4.02 2.48
C ALA A 164 -7.50 5.17 3.06
N VAL A 165 -7.15 5.10 4.35
CA VAL A 165 -6.29 6.11 5.00
C VAL A 165 -4.94 6.21 4.30
N LEU A 166 -4.31 5.08 3.96
CA LEU A 166 -3.05 5.07 3.22
C LEU A 166 -3.17 5.85 1.90
N PHE A 167 -4.13 5.48 1.05
CA PHE A 167 -4.24 6.09 -0.29
C PHE A 167 -4.66 7.56 -0.24
N LEU A 168 -5.55 7.94 0.68
CA LEU A 168 -5.95 9.34 0.88
C LEU A 168 -4.78 10.18 1.42
N ALA A 169 -3.98 9.62 2.33
CA ALA A 169 -2.77 10.27 2.83
C ALA A 169 -1.72 10.44 1.71
N LEU A 170 -1.53 9.43 0.83
CA LEU A 170 -0.65 9.56 -0.34
C LEU A 170 -1.16 10.62 -1.32
N THR A 171 -2.47 10.69 -1.58
CA THR A 171 -3.08 11.76 -2.38
C THR A 171 -2.79 13.14 -1.78
N LEU A 172 -2.93 13.28 -0.46
CA LEU A 172 -2.61 14.51 0.24
C LEU A 172 -1.14 14.88 0.10
N MET A 173 -0.21 13.94 0.30
CA MET A 173 1.23 14.17 0.15
C MET A 173 1.60 14.62 -1.27
N PHE A 174 1.00 14.00 -2.29
CA PHE A 174 1.18 14.44 -3.68
C PHE A 174 0.74 15.89 -3.90
N ASN A 175 -0.45 16.25 -3.41
CA ASN A 175 -0.96 17.61 -3.56
C ASN A 175 -0.11 18.62 -2.79
N LEU A 176 0.37 18.26 -1.59
CA LEU A 176 1.28 19.13 -0.81
C LEU A 176 2.60 19.37 -1.55
N LYS A 177 3.18 18.34 -2.17
CA LYS A 177 4.41 18.48 -2.97
C LYS A 177 4.16 19.41 -4.17
N LEU A 178 3.06 19.23 -4.91
CA LEU A 178 2.72 20.10 -6.04
C LEU A 178 2.55 21.56 -5.64
N LEU A 179 1.94 21.81 -4.47
CA LEU A 179 1.79 23.17 -3.94
C LEU A 179 3.14 23.75 -3.51
N TYR A 180 4.01 22.93 -2.93
CA TYR A 180 5.34 23.34 -2.53
C TYR A 180 6.18 23.74 -3.75
N ASP A 181 6.20 22.91 -4.79
CA ASP A 181 6.96 23.15 -6.02
C ASP A 181 6.51 24.44 -6.71
N LYS A 182 5.18 24.63 -6.83
CA LYS A 182 4.62 25.86 -7.40
C LYS A 182 5.05 27.14 -6.64
N ARG A 183 5.09 27.09 -5.31
CA ARG A 183 5.56 28.22 -4.50
C ARG A 183 7.06 28.49 -4.66
N GLN A 184 7.86 27.49 -4.93
CA GLN A 184 9.29 27.68 -5.21
C GLN A 184 9.47 28.39 -6.56
N GLU A 185 8.76 27.97 -7.59
CA GLU A 185 8.79 28.62 -8.91
C GLU A 185 8.39 30.12 -8.81
N GLU A 186 7.30 30.42 -8.08
CA GLU A 186 6.84 31.81 -7.87
C GLU A 186 7.81 32.70 -7.08
N ASN A 187 8.74 32.13 -6.30
CA ASN A 187 9.74 32.90 -5.53
C ASN A 187 11.04 33.10 -6.31
N GLU A 188 11.27 32.38 -7.39
CA GLU A 188 12.46 32.50 -8.25
C GLU A 188 12.27 33.45 -9.43
N GLU A 189 11.02 33.85 -9.75
CA GLU A 189 10.65 34.89 -10.72
C GLU A 189 10.65 36.30 -10.09
#